data_3b59b057227b9cf43976ab0e7bfabd2d
#
_entry.id   3b59b057227b9cf43976ab0e7bfabd2d
#
_cell.length_a   1.000
_cell.length_b   1.000
_cell.length_c   1.000
_cell.angle_alpha   90.00
_cell.angle_beta   90.00
_cell.angle_gamma   90.00
#
_symmetry.space_group_name_H-M   'P 1'
#
loop_
_entity.id
_entity.type
_entity.pdbx_description
1 polymer ?
#
loop_
_entity_poly.entity_id
_entity_poly.type
_entity_poly.pdbx_seq_one_letter_code
_entity_poly.pdbx_strand_id
1 'polypeptide(L)'
;MEKTLQLPQISGGVSKYLTRSDKKYFAIMLGFAVVVYFPLISQRLVNTFDGLWNGSWFIGGFWELSIGRWLWCVADAVRFGVQTEPLNALLTLSMMVLGITLLRRLFVERDNALTYFAGMAAISGAAVGAQLSYRYMSPIFGLSFLLAVLAAYWVIATTHAGAAVGCGAVILALSLGLYQANLAVFCMILLAYLLRLLFQNAEPQKTGVHIAKSLGSAAAGMVLYWLVLKLVLALCRIDLTSYNGAAEISVKSILFGLPNGILQAYRIFGIYFFRNAYRHNTLQPFGLFAAVLAMLAVWFLCRFTRMAHSGKIGSLLLGAAALLALPLACNAMMLISSEAVWRMQMGGGLALFVPLCLLLLEGTRPEQGSKARWLVLVLAFLVVYGNVYMMAVDQEAMRQGRDSLRVMSDRIVNDLTEEGCFDEENHWSVMIAGRPSSNPTFKKGDLYPSANKYAQMGCFWLSPECARLSWRGVFEKITPVEITLCEDGDYQKLRQTELVAEMPVYPQDGYIRRVGDIVIVKVSADYLLDEETAE
;
A
#
# COMPACT_ATOMS: atom_id res chain seq x y z
N MET A 1 39.53 -5.84 16.80
CA MET A 1 38.57 -6.59 17.64
C MET A 1 37.18 -6.30 17.15
N GLU A 2 36.69 -7.14 16.26
CA GLU A 2 35.31 -7.07 15.74
C GLU A 2 34.36 -7.55 16.83
N LYS A 3 33.60 -6.63 17.41
CA LYS A 3 32.43 -6.98 18.21
C LYS A 3 31.36 -7.50 17.26
N THR A 4 31.27 -8.82 17.17
CA THR A 4 30.14 -9.51 16.54
C THR A 4 28.85 -9.02 17.20
N LEU A 5 27.94 -8.49 16.41
CA LEU A 5 26.60 -8.09 16.86
C LEU A 5 25.92 -9.30 17.50
N GLN A 6 25.82 -9.32 18.81
CA GLN A 6 25.00 -10.32 19.50
C GLN A 6 23.54 -9.87 19.34
N LEU A 7 22.80 -10.49 18.40
CA LEU A 7 21.36 -10.37 18.36
C LEU A 7 20.81 -10.79 19.73
N PRO A 8 19.84 -10.08 20.31
CA PRO A 8 19.24 -10.45 21.57
C PRO A 8 18.67 -11.86 21.46
N GLN A 9 19.24 -12.82 22.20
CA GLN A 9 18.71 -14.17 22.30
C GLN A 9 17.30 -14.10 22.91
N ILE A 10 16.33 -14.74 22.28
CA ILE A 10 14.94 -14.77 22.73
C ILE A 10 14.82 -15.69 23.95
N SER A 11 15.17 -15.17 25.13
CA SER A 11 14.90 -15.83 26.40
C SER A 11 14.56 -14.78 27.47
N GLY A 12 13.28 -14.47 27.61
CA GLY A 12 12.79 -13.56 28.66
C GLY A 12 11.53 -12.77 28.24
N GLY A 13 10.69 -12.38 29.19
CA GLY A 13 9.38 -11.77 28.97
C GLY A 13 9.35 -10.47 28.15
N VAL A 14 8.19 -10.10 27.64
CA VAL A 14 7.95 -9.01 26.66
C VAL A 14 8.58 -7.66 27.04
N SER A 15 8.72 -7.34 28.32
CA SER A 15 9.31 -6.07 28.77
C SER A 15 10.82 -5.96 28.54
N LYS A 16 11.53 -7.08 28.33
CA LYS A 16 12.94 -7.12 27.94
C LYS A 16 13.15 -6.87 26.44
N TYR A 17 12.11 -6.88 25.62
CA TYR A 17 12.21 -6.83 24.16
C TYR A 17 12.31 -5.41 23.59
N LEU A 18 11.74 -4.38 24.24
CA LEU A 18 11.86 -2.98 23.82
C LEU A 18 12.74 -2.21 24.80
N THR A 19 13.92 -1.83 24.34
CA THR A 19 14.86 -0.99 25.08
C THR A 19 14.35 0.44 25.20
N ARG A 20 14.97 1.25 26.09
CA ARG A 20 14.66 2.70 26.17
C ARG A 20 14.89 3.41 24.83
N SER A 21 15.90 2.99 24.05
CA SER A 21 16.15 3.54 22.71
C SER A 21 15.02 3.19 21.74
N ASP A 22 14.50 1.96 21.77
CA ASP A 22 13.39 1.55 20.92
C ASP A 22 12.12 2.35 21.22
N LYS A 23 11.80 2.55 22.51
CA LYS A 23 10.65 3.36 22.92
C LYS A 23 10.78 4.81 22.47
N LYS A 24 11.99 5.39 22.60
CA LYS A 24 12.28 6.75 22.12
C LYS A 24 12.12 6.84 20.59
N TYR A 25 12.70 5.89 19.87
CA TYR A 25 12.62 5.83 18.41
C TYR A 25 11.17 5.69 17.96
N PHE A 26 10.41 4.76 18.55
CA PHE A 26 8.99 4.57 18.28
C PHE A 26 8.19 5.86 18.49
N ALA A 27 8.36 6.53 19.64
CA ALA A 27 7.63 7.76 19.94
C ALA A 27 7.94 8.90 18.95
N ILE A 28 9.22 9.06 18.57
CA ILE A 28 9.61 10.07 17.57
C ILE A 28 9.02 9.74 16.20
N MET A 29 9.09 8.47 15.76
CA MET A 29 8.54 8.05 14.47
C MET A 29 7.02 8.16 14.43
N LEU A 30 6.33 7.80 15.51
CA LEU A 30 4.88 7.94 15.59
C LEU A 30 4.46 9.42 15.58
N GLY A 31 5.15 10.28 16.35
CA GLY A 31 4.91 11.72 16.32
C GLY A 31 5.12 12.31 14.93
N PHE A 32 6.21 11.96 14.25
CA PHE A 32 6.45 12.35 12.87
C PHE A 32 5.34 11.88 11.92
N ALA A 33 4.94 10.60 12.01
CA ALA A 33 3.88 10.04 11.18
C ALA A 33 2.54 10.77 11.38
N VAL A 34 2.16 11.03 12.63
CA VAL A 34 0.93 11.79 12.95
C VAL A 34 0.97 13.19 12.34
N VAL A 35 2.11 13.88 12.41
CA VAL A 35 2.28 15.22 11.80
C VAL A 35 2.14 15.14 10.27
N VAL A 36 2.80 14.19 9.62
CA VAL A 36 2.73 14.01 8.16
C VAL A 36 1.32 13.74 7.67
N TYR A 37 0.56 12.91 8.39
CA TYR A 37 -0.80 12.49 8.00
C TYR A 37 -1.90 13.25 8.73
N PHE A 38 -1.56 14.35 9.42
CA PHE A 38 -2.53 15.12 10.19
C PHE A 38 -3.74 15.60 9.37
N PRO A 39 -3.60 16.13 8.14
CA PRO A 39 -4.75 16.54 7.33
C PRO A 39 -5.68 15.37 7.00
N LEU A 40 -5.11 14.21 6.64
CA LEU A 40 -5.88 13.00 6.34
C LEU A 40 -6.69 12.53 7.56
N ILE A 41 -6.06 12.55 8.74
CA ILE A 41 -6.67 12.11 10.00
C ILE A 41 -7.75 13.10 10.45
N SER A 42 -7.40 14.38 10.56
CA SER A 42 -8.27 15.41 11.13
C SER A 42 -9.50 15.71 10.27
N GLN A 43 -9.33 15.66 8.95
CA GLN A 43 -10.41 15.93 8.00
C GLN A 43 -11.10 14.65 7.50
N ARG A 44 -10.70 13.47 8.00
CA ARG A 44 -11.26 12.17 7.64
C ARG A 44 -11.25 11.94 6.13
N LEU A 45 -10.14 12.30 5.46
CA LEU A 45 -10.01 12.14 4.02
C LEU A 45 -10.01 10.65 3.64
N VAL A 46 -10.61 10.36 2.52
CA VAL A 46 -10.69 9.00 1.95
C VAL A 46 -10.35 9.05 0.47
N ASN A 47 -9.94 7.91 -0.07
CA ASN A 47 -9.82 7.77 -1.51
C ASN A 47 -11.20 7.75 -2.18
N THR A 48 -11.22 7.63 -3.48
CA THR A 48 -12.40 7.86 -4.28
C THR A 48 -13.51 6.83 -4.13
N PHE A 49 -13.19 5.53 -4.30
CA PHE A 49 -14.18 4.47 -4.37
C PHE A 49 -14.34 3.75 -3.03
N ASP A 50 -13.37 2.92 -2.69
CA ASP A 50 -13.46 2.04 -1.52
C ASP A 50 -13.61 2.81 -0.20
N GLY A 51 -12.98 3.98 -0.09
CA GLY A 51 -13.07 4.81 1.11
C GLY A 51 -14.42 5.51 1.26
N LEU A 52 -15.14 5.75 0.17
CA LEU A 52 -16.48 6.34 0.18
C LEU A 52 -17.55 5.28 0.45
N TRP A 53 -17.50 4.17 -0.26
CA TRP A 53 -18.55 3.16 -0.20
C TRP A 53 -18.68 2.49 1.17
N ASN A 54 -17.55 2.13 1.80
CA ASN A 54 -17.60 1.41 3.07
C ASN A 54 -18.04 2.30 4.22
N GLY A 55 -19.08 1.87 4.95
CA GLY A 55 -19.73 2.61 6.03
C GLY A 55 -18.86 2.83 7.28
N SER A 56 -19.45 3.43 8.31
CA SER A 56 -18.79 3.61 9.62
C SER A 56 -18.61 2.31 10.40
N TRP A 57 -19.34 1.26 10.01
CA TRP A 57 -19.20 -0.10 10.48
C TRP A 57 -18.90 -1.00 9.31
N PHE A 58 -17.80 -1.73 9.38
CA PHE A 58 -17.39 -2.67 8.35
C PHE A 58 -16.63 -3.83 8.99
N ILE A 59 -17.06 -5.02 8.68
CA ILE A 59 -16.32 -6.26 8.98
C ILE A 59 -16.14 -6.95 7.63
N GLY A 60 -14.89 -7.26 7.28
CA GLY A 60 -14.59 -8.02 6.07
C GLY A 60 -15.41 -9.31 6.01
N GLY A 61 -15.98 -9.60 4.86
CA GLY A 61 -16.93 -10.68 4.71
C GLY A 61 -16.64 -11.56 3.50
N PHE A 62 -17.68 -11.82 2.74
CA PHE A 62 -17.67 -12.72 1.59
C PHE A 62 -16.65 -12.29 0.53
N TRP A 63 -16.59 -10.98 0.22
CA TRP A 63 -15.67 -10.44 -0.78
C TRP A 63 -14.21 -10.64 -0.39
N GLU A 64 -13.86 -10.30 0.86
CA GLU A 64 -12.49 -10.42 1.34
C GLU A 64 -12.02 -11.88 1.36
N LEU A 65 -12.91 -12.80 1.72
CA LEU A 65 -12.65 -14.24 1.66
C LEU A 65 -12.44 -14.69 0.21
N SER A 66 -13.28 -14.25 -0.73
CA SER A 66 -13.22 -14.64 -2.14
C SER A 66 -11.97 -14.14 -2.87
N ILE A 67 -11.30 -13.10 -2.35
CA ILE A 67 -10.00 -12.61 -2.84
C ILE A 67 -8.81 -13.11 -2.00
N GLY A 68 -9.03 -14.10 -1.14
CA GLY A 68 -7.99 -14.79 -0.39
C GLY A 68 -7.56 -14.15 0.92
N ARG A 69 -8.30 -13.18 1.47
CA ARG A 69 -7.96 -12.46 2.72
C ARG A 69 -8.70 -13.06 3.93
N TRP A 70 -8.44 -14.33 4.20
CA TRP A 70 -9.18 -15.13 5.17
C TRP A 70 -9.06 -14.69 6.63
N LEU A 71 -8.02 -13.95 7.01
CA LEU A 71 -7.84 -13.45 8.38
C LEU A 71 -8.50 -12.07 8.61
N TRP A 72 -8.93 -11.41 7.54
CA TRP A 72 -9.45 -10.04 7.64
C TRP A 72 -10.68 -9.94 8.53
N CYS A 73 -11.70 -10.77 8.31
CA CYS A 73 -12.92 -10.75 9.12
C CYS A 73 -12.64 -10.96 10.63
N VAL A 74 -11.65 -11.80 10.97
CA VAL A 74 -11.24 -12.01 12.37
C VAL A 74 -10.58 -10.76 12.94
N ALA A 75 -9.69 -10.11 12.18
CA ALA A 75 -9.02 -8.88 12.61
C ALA A 75 -10.02 -7.71 12.78
N ASP A 76 -11.01 -7.60 11.90
CA ASP A 76 -12.08 -6.61 12.02
C ASP A 76 -13.01 -6.91 13.19
N ALA A 77 -13.34 -8.16 13.47
CA ALA A 77 -14.15 -8.55 14.62
C ALA A 77 -13.48 -8.14 15.94
N VAL A 78 -12.15 -8.26 16.06
CA VAL A 78 -11.41 -7.82 17.26
C VAL A 78 -11.56 -6.31 17.53
N ARG A 79 -11.69 -5.49 16.49
CA ARG A 79 -11.94 -4.04 16.62
C ARG A 79 -13.43 -3.68 16.52
N PHE A 80 -14.32 -4.67 16.59
CA PHE A 80 -15.77 -4.48 16.48
C PHE A 80 -16.24 -3.79 15.19
N GLY A 81 -15.46 -3.86 14.11
CA GLY A 81 -15.80 -3.28 12.81
C GLY A 81 -15.85 -1.75 12.75
N VAL A 82 -15.44 -1.04 13.80
CA VAL A 82 -15.52 0.43 13.84
C VAL A 82 -14.56 1.08 12.84
N GLN A 83 -15.10 1.99 12.02
CA GLN A 83 -14.38 2.68 10.92
C GLN A 83 -14.30 4.19 11.21
N THR A 84 -13.55 4.59 12.21
CA THR A 84 -13.48 6.00 12.58
C THR A 84 -12.05 6.52 12.72
N GLU A 85 -11.85 7.78 12.35
CA GLU A 85 -10.65 8.52 12.66
C GLU A 85 -10.82 9.29 13.99
N PRO A 86 -9.78 9.41 14.79
CA PRO A 86 -8.37 9.06 14.50
C PRO A 86 -7.98 7.61 14.78
N LEU A 87 -8.92 6.74 15.22
CA LEU A 87 -8.62 5.39 15.70
C LEU A 87 -7.91 4.54 14.65
N ASN A 88 -8.47 4.46 13.43
CA ASN A 88 -7.93 3.63 12.37
C ASN A 88 -6.51 4.04 11.96
N ALA A 89 -6.29 5.34 11.76
CA ALA A 89 -4.97 5.86 11.40
C ALA A 89 -3.94 5.64 12.52
N LEU A 90 -4.31 5.88 13.78
CA LEU A 90 -3.40 5.66 14.91
C LEU A 90 -3.04 4.19 15.08
N LEU A 91 -3.98 3.26 14.93
CA LEU A 91 -3.71 1.83 14.95
C LEU A 91 -2.76 1.45 13.82
N THR A 92 -3.07 1.88 12.60
CA THR A 92 -2.26 1.61 11.40
C THR A 92 -0.83 2.13 11.57
N LEU A 93 -0.69 3.41 11.90
CA LEU A 93 0.62 4.05 12.07
C LEU A 93 1.41 3.44 13.23
N SER A 94 0.75 3.11 14.34
CA SER A 94 1.41 2.46 15.48
C SER A 94 1.97 1.08 15.10
N MET A 95 1.22 0.26 14.37
CA MET A 95 1.68 -1.03 13.89
C MET A 95 2.81 -0.91 12.87
N MET A 96 2.73 0.03 11.93
CA MET A 96 3.78 0.27 10.94
C MET A 96 5.06 0.78 11.61
N VAL A 97 4.96 1.77 12.51
CA VAL A 97 6.09 2.31 13.26
C VAL A 97 6.73 1.26 14.17
N LEU A 98 5.93 0.38 14.78
CA LEU A 98 6.48 -0.75 15.54
C LEU A 98 7.28 -1.69 14.64
N GLY A 99 6.75 -2.02 13.46
CA GLY A 99 7.48 -2.80 12.45
C GLY A 99 8.79 -2.14 12.05
N ILE A 100 8.79 -0.84 11.73
CA ILE A 100 10.00 -0.07 11.38
C ILE A 100 10.99 -0.03 12.55
N THR A 101 10.51 0.07 13.79
CA THR A 101 11.35 0.02 14.98
C THR A 101 12.06 -1.33 15.15
N LEU A 102 11.35 -2.43 14.89
CA LEU A 102 11.94 -3.77 14.90
C LEU A 102 12.91 -3.97 13.73
N LEU A 103 12.55 -3.50 12.54
CA LEU A 103 13.39 -3.55 11.36
C LEU A 103 14.74 -2.86 11.59
N ARG A 104 14.75 -1.66 12.16
CA ARG A 104 15.96 -0.93 12.53
C ARG A 104 16.95 -1.78 13.33
N ARG A 105 16.46 -2.54 14.32
CA ARG A 105 17.30 -3.39 15.19
C ARG A 105 18.07 -4.48 14.45
N LEU A 106 17.57 -4.88 13.29
CA LEU A 106 18.26 -5.88 12.45
C LEU A 106 19.52 -5.33 11.78
N PHE A 107 19.60 -4.00 11.59
CA PHE A 107 20.65 -3.39 10.77
C PHE A 107 21.59 -2.48 11.55
N VAL A 108 21.14 -1.87 12.65
CA VAL A 108 21.86 -0.80 13.33
C VAL A 108 21.97 -1.07 14.84
N GLU A 109 23.16 -0.86 15.40
CA GLU A 109 23.40 -1.01 16.84
C GLU A 109 23.05 0.26 17.64
N ARG A 110 23.30 1.42 17.06
CA ARG A 110 23.10 2.72 17.72
C ARG A 110 22.39 3.66 16.79
N ASP A 111 21.41 4.38 17.35
CA ASP A 111 20.65 5.38 16.61
C ASP A 111 21.49 6.61 16.31
N ASN A 112 21.33 7.10 15.09
CA ASN A 112 21.87 8.37 14.63
C ASN A 112 20.92 9.01 13.61
N ALA A 113 21.28 10.16 13.07
CA ALA A 113 20.45 10.90 12.14
C ALA A 113 20.02 10.07 10.91
N LEU A 114 20.92 9.25 10.34
CA LEU A 114 20.61 8.41 9.18
C LEU A 114 19.59 7.32 9.51
N THR A 115 19.65 6.75 10.71
CA THR A 115 18.66 5.78 11.21
C THR A 115 17.27 6.41 11.32
N TYR A 116 17.19 7.65 11.81
CA TYR A 116 15.92 8.38 11.88
C TYR A 116 15.40 8.74 10.49
N PHE A 117 16.26 9.22 9.57
CA PHE A 117 15.85 9.50 8.19
C PHE A 117 15.38 8.24 7.45
N ALA A 118 15.99 7.10 7.67
CA ALA A 118 15.51 5.83 7.11
C ALA A 118 14.10 5.49 7.60
N GLY A 119 13.82 5.63 8.90
CA GLY A 119 12.48 5.40 9.45
C GLY A 119 11.45 6.42 8.96
N MET A 120 11.82 7.71 8.91
CA MET A 120 10.97 8.78 8.39
C MET A 120 10.64 8.53 6.91
N ALA A 121 11.63 8.14 6.08
CA ALA A 121 11.42 7.81 4.68
C ALA A 121 10.49 6.60 4.49
N ALA A 122 10.60 5.59 5.37
CA ALA A 122 9.73 4.41 5.32
C ALA A 122 8.27 4.76 5.61
N ILE A 123 8.01 5.58 6.65
CA ILE A 123 6.64 5.89 7.06
C ILE A 123 5.99 6.99 6.22
N SER A 124 6.75 7.86 5.58
CA SER A 124 6.22 8.95 4.72
C SER A 124 6.10 8.55 3.25
N GLY A 125 6.35 7.28 2.89
CA GLY A 125 6.26 6.82 1.51
C GLY A 125 4.83 6.83 0.95
N ALA A 126 4.70 7.01 -0.37
CA ALA A 126 3.40 7.08 -1.06
C ALA A 126 2.50 5.86 -0.81
N ALA A 127 3.09 4.67 -0.64
CA ALA A 127 2.34 3.46 -0.31
C ALA A 127 1.60 3.56 1.02
N VAL A 128 2.21 4.20 2.04
CA VAL A 128 1.56 4.41 3.35
C VAL A 128 0.40 5.39 3.23
N GLY A 129 0.58 6.50 2.51
CA GLY A 129 -0.51 7.44 2.23
C GLY A 129 -1.68 6.79 1.50
N ALA A 130 -1.39 5.98 0.48
CA ALA A 130 -2.39 5.20 -0.23
C ALA A 130 -3.14 4.23 0.71
N GLN A 131 -2.42 3.51 1.57
CA GLN A 131 -3.03 2.58 2.52
C GLN A 131 -3.91 3.28 3.58
N LEU A 132 -3.50 4.45 4.06
CA LEU A 132 -4.30 5.26 4.99
C LEU A 132 -5.56 5.83 4.35
N SER A 133 -5.53 6.14 3.05
CA SER A 133 -6.69 6.66 2.31
C SER A 133 -7.82 5.64 2.17
N TYR A 134 -7.51 4.34 2.29
CA TYR A 134 -8.48 3.24 2.44
C TYR A 134 -8.88 3.10 3.91
N ARG A 135 -9.55 4.10 4.45
CA ARG A 135 -9.83 4.21 5.89
C ARG A 135 -10.38 2.92 6.52
N TYR A 136 -11.35 2.28 5.86
CA TYR A 136 -12.02 1.08 6.37
C TYR A 136 -11.08 -0.12 6.57
N MET A 137 -10.04 -0.24 5.73
CA MET A 137 -9.09 -1.34 5.79
C MET A 137 -7.68 -0.93 6.26
N SER A 138 -7.44 0.34 6.56
CA SER A 138 -6.09 0.81 6.91
C SER A 138 -5.46 0.05 8.09
N PRO A 139 -6.18 -0.35 9.18
CA PRO A 139 -5.60 -1.17 10.24
C PRO A 139 -5.18 -2.58 9.77
N ILE A 140 -5.86 -3.13 8.77
CA ILE A 140 -5.51 -4.42 8.16
C ILE A 140 -4.16 -4.33 7.44
N PHE A 141 -3.92 -3.24 6.69
CA PHE A 141 -2.60 -2.98 6.10
C PHE A 141 -1.50 -2.86 7.15
N GLY A 142 -1.77 -2.09 8.24
CA GLY A 142 -0.82 -1.92 9.33
C GLY A 142 -0.48 -3.24 10.03
N LEU A 143 -1.48 -4.05 10.34
CA LEU A 143 -1.29 -5.36 10.98
C LEU A 143 -0.54 -6.33 10.06
N SER A 144 -0.94 -6.41 8.79
CA SER A 144 -0.26 -7.25 7.80
C SER A 144 1.21 -6.86 7.62
N PHE A 145 1.51 -5.55 7.53
CA PHE A 145 2.87 -5.05 7.46
C PHE A 145 3.68 -5.45 8.71
N LEU A 146 3.13 -5.24 9.90
CA LEU A 146 3.78 -5.63 11.16
C LEU A 146 4.09 -7.13 11.20
N LEU A 147 3.13 -7.97 10.79
CA LEU A 147 3.32 -9.42 10.74
C LEU A 147 4.39 -9.83 9.73
N ALA A 148 4.44 -9.21 8.53
CA ALA A 148 5.49 -9.47 7.55
C ALA A 148 6.89 -9.11 8.10
N VAL A 149 7.01 -7.97 8.79
CA VAL A 149 8.26 -7.58 9.47
C VAL A 149 8.61 -8.55 10.60
N LEU A 150 7.64 -8.95 11.43
CA LEU A 150 7.84 -9.92 12.51
C LEU A 150 8.26 -11.28 11.98
N ALA A 151 7.68 -11.76 10.88
CA ALA A 151 8.08 -13.00 10.22
C ALA A 151 9.55 -12.95 9.80
N ALA A 152 9.95 -11.88 9.08
CA ALA A 152 11.35 -11.70 8.67
C ALA A 152 12.29 -11.54 9.87
N TYR A 153 11.89 -10.76 10.89
CA TYR A 153 12.64 -10.59 12.12
C TYR A 153 12.87 -11.95 12.82
N TRP A 154 11.82 -12.77 12.93
CA TRP A 154 11.90 -14.09 13.55
C TRP A 154 12.86 -15.02 12.80
N VAL A 155 12.76 -15.09 11.48
CA VAL A 155 13.66 -15.88 10.62
C VAL A 155 15.13 -15.49 10.83
N ILE A 156 15.40 -14.20 10.95
CA ILE A 156 16.77 -13.67 11.11
C ILE A 156 17.28 -13.91 12.55
N ALA A 157 16.47 -13.58 13.55
CA ALA A 157 16.90 -13.57 14.95
C ALA A 157 16.98 -14.98 15.60
N THR A 158 16.22 -15.96 15.10
CA THR A 158 16.14 -17.30 15.67
C THR A 158 17.33 -18.17 15.19
N THR A 159 18.07 -18.76 16.13
CA THR A 159 19.23 -19.62 15.82
C THR A 159 18.82 -20.99 15.30
N HIS A 160 17.81 -21.61 15.90
CA HIS A 160 17.30 -22.93 15.49
C HIS A 160 16.56 -22.87 14.16
N ALA A 161 17.10 -23.53 13.14
CA ALA A 161 16.56 -23.46 11.77
C ALA A 161 15.09 -23.92 11.69
N GLY A 162 14.73 -25.02 12.34
CA GLY A 162 13.35 -25.51 12.37
C GLY A 162 12.36 -24.52 12.98
N ALA A 163 12.70 -23.90 14.12
CA ALA A 163 11.87 -22.88 14.76
C ALA A 163 11.81 -21.58 13.92
N ALA A 164 12.93 -21.20 13.26
CA ALA A 164 12.95 -20.06 12.37
C ALA A 164 12.00 -20.27 11.19
N VAL A 165 12.04 -21.43 10.54
CA VAL A 165 11.19 -21.77 9.42
C VAL A 165 9.73 -21.93 9.86
N GLY A 166 9.45 -22.72 10.89
CA GLY A 166 8.08 -23.02 11.32
C GLY A 166 7.33 -21.78 11.82
N CYS A 167 7.87 -21.05 12.80
CA CYS A 167 7.21 -19.84 13.30
C CYS A 167 7.23 -18.71 12.26
N GLY A 168 8.33 -18.57 11.50
CA GLY A 168 8.38 -17.60 10.40
C GLY A 168 7.30 -17.84 9.35
N ALA A 169 7.06 -19.11 8.98
CA ALA A 169 6.01 -19.51 8.05
C ALA A 169 4.60 -19.19 8.59
N VAL A 170 4.34 -19.51 9.88
CA VAL A 170 3.04 -19.20 10.50
C VAL A 170 2.78 -17.69 10.50
N ILE A 171 3.73 -16.88 10.96
CA ILE A 171 3.57 -15.43 11.02
C ILE A 171 3.41 -14.85 9.60
N LEU A 172 4.15 -15.37 8.61
CA LEU A 172 4.00 -14.95 7.22
C LEU A 172 2.61 -15.32 6.67
N ALA A 173 2.13 -16.54 6.92
CA ALA A 173 0.79 -16.96 6.47
C ALA A 173 -0.32 -16.08 7.05
N LEU A 174 -0.21 -15.66 8.32
CA LEU A 174 -1.13 -14.70 8.94
C LEU A 174 -1.07 -13.33 8.25
N SER A 175 0.13 -12.84 7.91
CA SER A 175 0.31 -11.59 7.16
C SER A 175 -0.38 -11.67 5.79
N LEU A 176 -0.15 -12.76 5.03
CA LEU A 176 -0.73 -12.98 3.70
C LEU A 176 -2.25 -13.15 3.78
N GLY A 177 -2.77 -13.77 4.84
CA GLY A 177 -4.20 -13.90 5.10
C GLY A 177 -4.92 -12.57 5.36
N LEU A 178 -4.17 -11.51 5.63
CA LEU A 178 -4.68 -10.12 5.71
C LEU A 178 -4.46 -9.38 4.39
N TYR A 179 -3.22 -9.41 3.86
CA TYR A 179 -2.86 -8.69 2.64
C TYR A 179 -1.65 -9.30 1.93
N GLN A 180 -1.88 -9.95 0.80
CA GLN A 180 -0.88 -10.74 0.10
C GLN A 180 0.32 -9.94 -0.41
N ALA A 181 0.13 -8.64 -0.77
CA ALA A 181 1.21 -7.79 -1.28
C ALA A 181 2.36 -7.58 -0.28
N ASN A 182 2.13 -7.82 1.02
CA ASN A 182 3.18 -7.73 2.04
C ASN A 182 4.20 -8.89 2.01
N LEU A 183 4.02 -9.89 1.12
CA LEU A 183 5.10 -10.81 0.74
C LEU A 183 6.35 -10.04 0.28
N ALA A 184 6.17 -8.92 -0.44
CA ALA A 184 7.26 -8.06 -0.87
C ALA A 184 8.03 -7.45 0.31
N VAL A 185 7.34 -7.04 1.37
CA VAL A 185 7.96 -6.53 2.61
C VAL A 185 8.86 -7.62 3.25
N PHE A 186 8.34 -8.82 3.40
CA PHE A 186 9.08 -9.97 3.95
C PHE A 186 10.32 -10.28 3.11
N CYS A 187 10.17 -10.43 1.79
CA CYS A 187 11.26 -10.74 0.87
C CYS A 187 12.35 -9.66 0.87
N MET A 188 11.96 -8.37 0.88
CA MET A 188 12.90 -7.26 0.89
C MET A 188 13.77 -7.23 2.15
N ILE A 189 13.18 -7.49 3.31
CA ILE A 189 13.93 -7.51 4.58
C ILE A 189 14.95 -8.64 4.58
N LEU A 190 14.56 -9.84 4.17
CA LEU A 190 15.46 -11.00 4.11
C LEU A 190 16.59 -10.81 3.11
N LEU A 191 16.28 -10.26 1.94
CA LEU A 191 17.27 -9.97 0.90
C LEU A 191 18.26 -8.86 1.36
N ALA A 192 17.76 -7.81 2.00
CA ALA A 192 18.61 -6.76 2.56
C ALA A 192 19.51 -7.31 3.66
N TYR A 193 19.02 -8.23 4.50
CA TYR A 193 19.85 -8.86 5.53
C TYR A 193 20.91 -9.80 4.92
N LEU A 194 20.60 -10.50 3.83
CA LEU A 194 21.59 -11.27 3.06
C LEU A 194 22.72 -10.35 2.55
N LEU A 195 22.38 -9.20 1.97
CA LEU A 195 23.37 -8.20 1.54
C LEU A 195 24.23 -7.71 2.73
N ARG A 196 23.62 -7.51 3.89
CA ARG A 196 24.36 -7.17 5.12
C ARG A 196 25.40 -8.23 5.47
N LEU A 197 25.02 -9.51 5.50
CA LEU A 197 25.94 -10.61 5.78
C LEU A 197 27.11 -10.64 4.79
N LEU A 198 26.81 -10.47 3.51
CA LEU A 198 27.83 -10.44 2.45
C LEU A 198 28.79 -9.25 2.62
N PHE A 199 28.27 -8.05 2.89
CA PHE A 199 29.11 -6.84 3.08
C PHE A 199 29.93 -6.86 4.38
N GLN A 200 29.51 -7.63 5.37
CA GLN A 200 30.27 -7.88 6.59
C GLN A 200 31.25 -9.06 6.47
N ASN A 201 31.38 -9.64 5.28
CA ASN A 201 32.22 -10.83 5.03
C ASN A 201 31.87 -12.01 5.98
N ALA A 202 30.59 -12.19 6.29
CA ALA A 202 30.14 -13.30 7.13
C ALA A 202 30.61 -14.66 6.54
N GLU A 203 30.75 -15.63 7.42
CA GLU A 203 31.13 -17.00 7.05
C GLU A 203 30.12 -17.57 6.03
N PRO A 204 30.55 -18.31 5.00
CA PRO A 204 29.68 -18.92 4.01
C PRO A 204 28.58 -19.77 4.63
N GLN A 205 28.87 -20.47 5.73
CA GLN A 205 27.90 -21.27 6.46
C GLN A 205 26.74 -20.43 7.02
N LYS A 206 27.03 -19.27 7.64
CA LYS A 206 26.02 -18.34 8.16
C LYS A 206 25.13 -17.80 7.04
N THR A 207 25.76 -17.46 5.93
CA THR A 207 25.06 -16.97 4.72
C THR A 207 24.15 -18.07 4.13
N GLY A 208 24.66 -19.29 4.00
CA GLY A 208 23.89 -20.44 3.52
C GLY A 208 22.70 -20.79 4.43
N VAL A 209 22.91 -20.80 5.75
CA VAL A 209 21.82 -21.01 6.72
C VAL A 209 20.76 -19.91 6.63
N HIS A 210 21.17 -18.65 6.45
CA HIS A 210 20.22 -17.56 6.28
C HIS A 210 19.37 -17.76 4.99
N ILE A 211 19.99 -18.09 3.88
CA ILE A 211 19.28 -18.37 2.61
C ILE A 211 18.29 -19.53 2.80
N ALA A 212 18.75 -20.65 3.38
CA ALA A 212 17.91 -21.81 3.59
C ALA A 212 16.69 -21.52 4.48
N LYS A 213 16.90 -20.80 5.61
CA LYS A 213 15.80 -20.36 6.49
C LYS A 213 14.84 -19.41 5.77
N SER A 214 15.35 -18.48 4.98
CA SER A 214 14.55 -17.51 4.24
C SER A 214 13.66 -18.17 3.19
N LEU A 215 14.25 -19.01 2.34
CA LEU A 215 13.52 -19.75 1.32
C LEU A 215 12.55 -20.76 1.93
N GLY A 216 12.97 -21.49 2.98
CA GLY A 216 12.13 -22.43 3.70
C GLY A 216 10.91 -21.75 4.34
N SER A 217 11.11 -20.59 4.99
CA SER A 217 10.00 -19.83 5.60
C SER A 217 9.06 -19.25 4.56
N ALA A 218 9.58 -18.73 3.44
CA ALA A 218 8.77 -18.23 2.35
C ALA A 218 7.89 -19.34 1.74
N ALA A 219 8.51 -20.47 1.37
CA ALA A 219 7.80 -21.59 0.78
C ALA A 219 6.76 -22.19 1.75
N ALA A 220 7.18 -22.49 2.99
CA ALA A 220 6.27 -23.06 3.99
C ALA A 220 5.14 -22.08 4.36
N GLY A 221 5.43 -20.76 4.44
CA GLY A 221 4.42 -19.73 4.72
C GLY A 221 3.40 -19.60 3.60
N MET A 222 3.82 -19.62 2.35
CA MET A 222 2.90 -19.61 1.19
C MET A 222 2.05 -20.88 1.12
N VAL A 223 2.64 -22.05 1.36
CA VAL A 223 1.90 -23.31 1.41
C VAL A 223 0.88 -23.30 2.54
N LEU A 224 1.28 -22.87 3.74
CA LEU A 224 0.36 -22.76 4.90
C LEU A 224 -0.77 -21.78 4.62
N TYR A 225 -0.46 -20.60 4.08
CA TYR A 225 -1.46 -19.63 3.65
C TYR A 225 -2.49 -20.26 2.70
N TRP A 226 -2.01 -20.96 1.68
CA TRP A 226 -2.87 -21.61 0.68
C TRP A 226 -3.74 -22.72 1.28
N LEU A 227 -3.17 -23.56 2.16
CA LEU A 227 -3.91 -24.64 2.83
C LEU A 227 -5.02 -24.08 3.73
N VAL A 228 -4.71 -23.04 4.53
CA VAL A 228 -5.71 -22.40 5.38
C VAL A 228 -6.78 -21.72 4.53
N LEU A 229 -6.40 -21.04 3.46
CA LEU A 229 -7.35 -20.43 2.52
C LEU A 229 -8.32 -21.49 1.95
N LYS A 230 -7.82 -22.61 1.43
CA LYS A 230 -8.66 -23.69 0.90
C LYS A 230 -9.59 -24.25 1.96
N LEU A 231 -9.12 -24.43 3.18
CA LEU A 231 -9.94 -24.90 4.29
C LEU A 231 -11.07 -23.91 4.61
N VAL A 232 -10.74 -22.61 4.73
CA VAL A 232 -11.73 -21.58 5.05
C VAL A 232 -12.77 -21.44 3.94
N LEU A 233 -12.35 -21.41 2.67
CA LEU A 233 -13.25 -21.35 1.52
C LEU A 233 -14.21 -22.56 1.50
N ALA A 234 -13.70 -23.78 1.76
CA ALA A 234 -14.53 -24.98 1.81
C ALA A 234 -15.54 -24.94 2.98
N LEU A 235 -15.12 -24.48 4.17
CA LEU A 235 -16.01 -24.34 5.33
C LEU A 235 -17.09 -23.27 5.11
N CYS A 236 -16.74 -22.16 4.48
CA CYS A 236 -17.68 -21.06 4.20
C CYS A 236 -18.47 -21.27 2.90
N ARG A 237 -18.16 -22.28 2.09
CA ARG A 237 -18.76 -22.55 0.78
C ARG A 237 -18.65 -21.37 -0.18
N ILE A 238 -17.46 -20.79 -0.24
CA ILE A 238 -17.14 -19.63 -1.08
C ILE A 238 -16.10 -20.04 -2.12
N ASP A 239 -16.27 -19.59 -3.36
CA ASP A 239 -15.28 -19.76 -4.42
C ASP A 239 -14.36 -18.54 -4.52
N LEU A 240 -13.13 -18.76 -5.00
CA LEU A 240 -12.23 -17.65 -5.33
C LEU A 240 -12.76 -16.91 -6.56
N THR A 241 -12.74 -15.60 -6.50
CA THR A 241 -13.04 -14.75 -7.66
C THR A 241 -11.85 -14.68 -8.61
N SER A 242 -12.12 -14.36 -9.88
CA SER A 242 -11.08 -14.06 -10.90
C SER A 242 -10.38 -12.72 -10.67
N TYR A 243 -10.80 -11.94 -9.67
CA TYR A 243 -10.18 -10.65 -9.37
C TYR A 243 -8.66 -10.74 -9.23
N ASN A 244 -7.93 -9.97 -10.05
CA ASN A 244 -6.47 -10.00 -10.13
C ASN A 244 -5.87 -11.41 -10.35
N GLY A 245 -6.58 -12.29 -11.02
CA GLY A 245 -6.14 -13.66 -11.30
C GLY A 245 -6.13 -14.58 -10.08
N ALA A 246 -6.84 -14.25 -9.00
CA ALA A 246 -6.79 -15.03 -7.75
C ALA A 246 -7.32 -16.46 -7.90
N ALA A 247 -8.37 -16.68 -8.72
CA ALA A 247 -8.93 -18.01 -8.98
C ALA A 247 -8.01 -18.89 -9.82
N GLU A 248 -7.14 -18.30 -10.65
CA GLU A 248 -6.28 -18.98 -11.61
C GLU A 248 -4.90 -19.34 -11.04
N ILE A 249 -4.62 -18.96 -9.78
CA ILE A 249 -3.33 -19.24 -9.15
C ILE A 249 -3.16 -20.75 -8.95
N SER A 250 -2.22 -21.32 -9.69
CA SER A 250 -1.79 -22.72 -9.63
C SER A 250 -0.28 -22.80 -9.83
N VAL A 251 0.33 -23.92 -9.47
CA VAL A 251 1.77 -24.13 -9.73
C VAL A 251 2.08 -23.97 -11.22
N LYS A 252 1.17 -24.43 -12.09
CA LYS A 252 1.31 -24.32 -13.55
C LYS A 252 1.24 -22.84 -13.98
N SER A 253 0.22 -22.09 -13.55
CA SER A 253 0.08 -20.65 -13.92
C SER A 253 1.25 -19.80 -13.40
N ILE A 254 1.76 -20.08 -12.19
CA ILE A 254 2.96 -19.41 -11.66
C ILE A 254 4.17 -19.69 -12.54
N LEU A 255 4.45 -20.95 -12.89
CA LEU A 255 5.61 -21.30 -13.71
C LEU A 255 5.53 -20.68 -15.11
N PHE A 256 4.36 -20.75 -15.76
CA PHE A 256 4.18 -20.16 -17.10
C PHE A 256 4.13 -18.62 -17.06
N GLY A 257 3.57 -18.03 -16.01
CA GLY A 257 3.51 -16.59 -15.80
C GLY A 257 4.82 -15.96 -15.30
N LEU A 258 5.78 -16.77 -14.82
CA LEU A 258 7.02 -16.29 -14.20
C LEU A 258 7.82 -15.32 -15.09
N PRO A 259 8.02 -15.55 -16.41
CA PRO A 259 8.73 -14.61 -17.26
C PRO A 259 8.05 -13.22 -17.33
N ASN A 260 6.71 -13.20 -17.44
CA ASN A 260 5.92 -11.96 -17.40
C ASN A 260 6.00 -11.32 -16.03
N GLY A 261 5.86 -12.09 -14.96
CA GLY A 261 5.99 -11.59 -13.58
C GLY A 261 7.34 -10.95 -13.30
N ILE A 262 8.44 -11.53 -13.78
CA ILE A 262 9.78 -10.94 -13.72
C ILE A 262 9.80 -9.61 -14.47
N LEU A 263 9.33 -9.58 -15.72
CA LEU A 263 9.29 -8.36 -16.53
C LEU A 263 8.47 -7.26 -15.85
N GLN A 264 7.28 -7.58 -15.32
CA GLN A 264 6.44 -6.63 -14.61
C GLN A 264 7.10 -6.13 -13.32
N ALA A 265 7.77 -6.98 -12.56
CA ALA A 265 8.47 -6.57 -11.34
C ALA A 265 9.57 -5.53 -11.64
N TYR A 266 10.36 -5.71 -12.70
CA TYR A 266 11.35 -4.75 -13.15
C TYR A 266 10.72 -3.48 -13.74
N ARG A 267 9.66 -3.61 -14.53
CA ARG A 267 8.92 -2.47 -15.10
C ARG A 267 8.35 -1.58 -14.00
N ILE A 268 7.67 -2.17 -13.00
CA ILE A 268 7.10 -1.44 -11.87
C ILE A 268 8.20 -0.74 -11.06
N PHE A 269 9.31 -1.43 -10.78
CA PHE A 269 10.47 -0.83 -10.12
C PHE A 269 11.00 0.36 -10.91
N GLY A 270 11.17 0.22 -12.23
CA GLY A 270 11.61 1.30 -13.12
C GLY A 270 10.64 2.48 -13.15
N ILE A 271 9.33 2.22 -13.25
CA ILE A 271 8.30 3.25 -13.23
C ILE A 271 8.28 3.97 -11.87
N TYR A 272 8.35 3.23 -10.77
CA TYR A 272 8.29 3.80 -9.43
C TYR A 272 9.44 4.78 -9.15
N PHE A 273 10.66 4.45 -9.58
CA PHE A 273 11.84 5.26 -9.27
C PHE A 273 12.23 6.24 -10.38
N PHE A 274 11.92 5.96 -11.64
CA PHE A 274 12.42 6.72 -12.80
C PHE A 274 11.34 7.40 -13.63
N ARG A 275 10.06 7.01 -13.49
CA ARG A 275 8.94 7.67 -14.15
C ARG A 275 8.01 8.31 -13.14
N ASN A 276 7.46 9.47 -13.49
CA ASN A 276 6.52 10.19 -12.63
C ASN A 276 5.11 9.58 -12.57
N ALA A 277 4.87 8.39 -13.14
CA ALA A 277 3.54 7.79 -13.17
C ALA A 277 2.95 7.48 -11.79
N TYR A 278 3.81 7.15 -10.81
CA TYR A 278 3.39 6.84 -9.43
C TYR A 278 3.92 7.85 -8.40
N ARG A 279 4.79 8.72 -8.83
CA ARG A 279 5.38 9.80 -8.02
C ARG A 279 5.26 11.06 -8.83
N HIS A 280 4.19 11.75 -8.65
CA HIS A 280 4.01 12.98 -9.37
C HIS A 280 4.92 14.05 -8.84
N ASN A 281 5.49 14.85 -9.71
CA ASN A 281 6.69 15.42 -9.38
C ASN A 281 7.04 16.72 -10.07
N THR A 282 6.37 17.76 -9.67
CA THR A 282 6.89 19.10 -9.91
C THR A 282 8.03 19.46 -8.95
N LEU A 283 8.17 18.76 -7.83
CA LEU A 283 9.05 19.16 -6.72
C LEU A 283 9.98 18.05 -6.20
N GLN A 284 9.78 16.80 -6.62
CA GLN A 284 10.85 15.80 -6.55
C GLN A 284 11.40 15.60 -7.94
N PRO A 285 12.32 16.42 -8.38
CA PRO A 285 12.87 16.25 -9.69
C PRO A 285 13.44 14.83 -9.77
N PHE A 286 13.18 14.16 -10.88
CA PHE A 286 13.84 12.92 -11.28
C PHE A 286 15.31 12.89 -10.86
N GLY A 287 15.98 14.05 -10.88
CA GLY A 287 17.35 14.21 -10.44
C GLY A 287 17.61 13.83 -8.99
N LEU A 288 16.70 14.06 -8.04
CA LEU A 288 16.93 13.67 -6.64
C LEU A 288 16.96 12.15 -6.46
N PHE A 289 16.00 11.44 -7.06
CA PHE A 289 15.99 9.98 -6.98
C PHE A 289 17.13 9.37 -7.80
N ALA A 290 17.42 9.90 -8.97
CA ALA A 290 18.59 9.51 -9.74
C ALA A 290 19.89 9.71 -8.93
N ALA A 291 20.04 10.83 -8.23
CA ALA A 291 21.19 11.08 -7.36
C ALA A 291 21.29 10.08 -6.20
N VAL A 292 20.16 9.79 -5.53
CA VAL A 292 20.11 8.77 -4.44
C VAL A 292 20.47 7.39 -4.98
N LEU A 293 19.88 6.98 -6.10
CA LEU A 293 20.16 5.68 -6.71
C LEU A 293 21.59 5.58 -7.22
N ALA A 294 22.12 6.66 -7.80
CA ALA A 294 23.54 6.73 -8.22
C ALA A 294 24.47 6.62 -6.99
N MET A 295 24.19 7.33 -5.92
CA MET A 295 24.94 7.20 -4.66
C MET A 295 24.91 5.77 -4.13
N LEU A 296 23.75 5.13 -4.10
CA LEU A 296 23.60 3.74 -3.67
C LEU A 296 24.35 2.79 -4.61
N ALA A 297 24.28 3.00 -5.93
CA ALA A 297 25.01 2.21 -6.93
C ALA A 297 26.52 2.33 -6.73
N VAL A 298 27.06 3.54 -6.53
CA VAL A 298 28.47 3.76 -6.25
C VAL A 298 28.87 3.07 -4.94
N TRP A 299 28.07 3.18 -3.89
CA TRP A 299 28.34 2.50 -2.62
C TRP A 299 28.33 0.98 -2.77
N PHE A 300 27.34 0.40 -3.46
CA PHE A 300 27.31 -1.02 -3.79
C PHE A 300 28.56 -1.43 -4.58
N LEU A 301 28.93 -0.68 -5.61
CA LEU A 301 30.11 -0.94 -6.42
C LEU A 301 31.39 -0.95 -5.56
N CYS A 302 31.58 0.03 -4.67
CA CYS A 302 32.68 0.05 -3.71
C CYS A 302 32.71 -1.17 -2.79
N ARG A 303 31.54 -1.69 -2.38
CA ARG A 303 31.48 -2.91 -1.58
C ARG A 303 31.85 -4.14 -2.39
N PHE A 304 31.36 -4.24 -3.64
CA PHE A 304 31.69 -5.34 -4.53
C PHE A 304 33.17 -5.37 -4.93
N THR A 305 33.79 -4.22 -5.19
CA THR A 305 35.24 -4.17 -5.48
C THR A 305 36.06 -4.66 -4.28
N ARG A 306 35.69 -4.29 -3.05
CA ARG A 306 36.35 -4.81 -1.83
C ARG A 306 36.18 -6.33 -1.69
N MET A 307 34.99 -6.85 -1.98
CA MET A 307 34.74 -8.30 -1.96
C MET A 307 35.56 -9.03 -3.02
N ALA A 308 35.64 -8.48 -4.23
CA ALA A 308 36.45 -9.03 -5.31
C ALA A 308 37.95 -9.10 -4.92
N HIS A 309 38.49 -8.03 -4.34
CA HIS A 309 39.90 -7.99 -3.87
C HIS A 309 40.17 -8.99 -2.73
N SER A 310 39.13 -9.38 -1.98
CA SER A 310 39.29 -10.41 -0.93
C SER A 310 39.31 -11.85 -1.46
N GLY A 311 39.22 -12.06 -2.77
CA GLY A 311 39.22 -13.38 -3.41
C GLY A 311 37.95 -14.22 -3.21
N LYS A 312 36.89 -13.66 -2.63
CA LYS A 312 35.64 -14.35 -2.34
C LYS A 312 34.68 -14.33 -3.53
N ILE A 313 35.04 -15.00 -4.62
CA ILE A 313 34.24 -15.01 -5.87
C ILE A 313 32.80 -15.49 -5.64
N GLY A 314 32.58 -16.53 -4.83
CA GLY A 314 31.24 -17.02 -4.52
C GLY A 314 30.36 -15.98 -3.83
N SER A 315 30.92 -15.22 -2.88
CA SER A 315 30.21 -14.13 -2.21
C SER A 315 29.91 -12.96 -3.17
N LEU A 316 30.82 -12.70 -4.11
CA LEU A 316 30.64 -11.68 -5.15
C LEU A 316 29.47 -12.05 -6.09
N LEU A 317 29.45 -13.29 -6.60
CA LEU A 317 28.39 -13.79 -7.47
C LEU A 317 27.02 -13.78 -6.76
N LEU A 318 27.00 -14.24 -5.50
CA LEU A 318 25.79 -14.22 -4.70
C LEU A 318 25.29 -12.80 -4.42
N GLY A 319 26.20 -11.87 -4.17
CA GLY A 319 25.88 -10.45 -4.01
C GLY A 319 25.31 -9.83 -5.29
N ALA A 320 25.88 -10.13 -6.46
CA ALA A 320 25.37 -9.69 -7.75
C ALA A 320 23.95 -10.26 -7.99
N ALA A 321 23.74 -11.56 -7.73
CA ALA A 321 22.42 -12.18 -7.81
C ALA A 321 21.43 -11.54 -6.83
N ALA A 322 21.84 -11.21 -5.60
CA ALA A 322 21.00 -10.52 -4.63
C ALA A 322 20.60 -9.11 -5.10
N LEU A 323 21.50 -8.36 -5.74
CA LEU A 323 21.16 -7.05 -6.33
C LEU A 323 20.17 -7.17 -7.48
N LEU A 324 20.37 -8.14 -8.38
CA LEU A 324 19.40 -8.42 -9.44
C LEU A 324 18.05 -8.88 -8.90
N ALA A 325 18.00 -9.51 -7.74
CA ALA A 325 16.77 -9.93 -7.10
C ALA A 325 16.02 -8.77 -6.39
N LEU A 326 16.62 -7.59 -6.18
CA LEU A 326 15.95 -6.47 -5.47
C LEU A 326 14.63 -6.03 -6.12
N PRO A 327 14.53 -5.78 -7.44
CA PRO A 327 13.26 -5.45 -8.07
C PRO A 327 12.20 -6.55 -7.92
N LEU A 328 12.64 -7.83 -7.96
CA LEU A 328 11.77 -8.98 -7.77
C LEU A 328 11.23 -9.04 -6.34
N ALA A 329 12.09 -8.85 -5.33
CA ALA A 329 11.69 -8.82 -3.93
C ALA A 329 10.75 -7.63 -3.62
N CYS A 330 11.01 -6.43 -4.20
CA CYS A 330 10.13 -5.27 -4.07
C CYS A 330 8.70 -5.53 -4.57
N ASN A 331 8.55 -6.42 -5.55
CA ASN A 331 7.31 -6.71 -6.25
C ASN A 331 7.01 -8.23 -6.26
N ALA A 332 7.32 -8.93 -5.16
CA ALA A 332 7.24 -10.39 -5.09
C ALA A 332 5.85 -10.95 -5.46
N MET A 333 4.78 -10.18 -5.28
CA MET A 333 3.44 -10.57 -5.67
C MET A 333 3.29 -10.78 -7.18
N MET A 334 4.02 -10.01 -8.01
CA MET A 334 4.00 -10.17 -9.47
C MET A 334 4.55 -11.51 -9.93
N LEU A 335 5.41 -12.15 -9.15
CA LEU A 335 5.95 -13.49 -9.45
C LEU A 335 4.91 -14.59 -9.22
N ILE A 336 3.87 -14.32 -8.42
CA ILE A 336 2.80 -15.27 -8.11
C ILE A 336 1.58 -15.04 -9.02
N SER A 337 1.22 -13.76 -9.24
CA SER A 337 0.12 -13.35 -10.10
C SER A 337 0.60 -12.27 -11.05
N SER A 338 1.03 -12.68 -12.25
CA SER A 338 1.54 -11.76 -13.29
C SER A 338 0.44 -10.91 -13.93
N GLU A 339 -0.82 -11.30 -13.77
CA GLU A 339 -2.01 -10.60 -14.26
C GLU A 339 -2.53 -9.55 -13.29
N ALA A 340 -2.00 -9.52 -12.06
CA ALA A 340 -2.46 -8.57 -11.05
C ALA A 340 -2.16 -7.12 -11.46
N VAL A 341 -3.17 -6.26 -11.39
CA VAL A 341 -3.01 -4.82 -11.62
C VAL A 341 -2.34 -4.19 -10.40
N TRP A 342 -1.11 -3.72 -10.60
CA TRP A 342 -0.37 -3.07 -9.53
C TRP A 342 -1.02 -1.73 -9.13
N ARG A 343 -1.19 -1.52 -7.83
CA ARG A 343 -1.72 -0.28 -7.23
C ARG A 343 -0.76 0.24 -6.16
N MET A 344 -0.80 1.56 -5.87
CA MET A 344 0.13 2.21 -4.94
C MET A 344 0.14 1.58 -3.54
N GLN A 345 -1.01 1.14 -3.01
CA GLN A 345 -1.10 0.45 -1.71
C GLN A 345 -0.36 -0.89 -1.66
N MET A 346 -0.03 -1.49 -2.82
CA MET A 346 0.79 -2.71 -2.91
C MET A 346 2.29 -2.41 -2.80
N GLY A 347 2.70 -1.15 -2.87
CA GLY A 347 4.08 -0.69 -2.96
C GLY A 347 4.90 -0.76 -1.65
N GLY A 348 4.49 -1.54 -0.65
CA GLY A 348 5.21 -1.64 0.63
C GLY A 348 6.68 -2.05 0.49
N GLY A 349 6.98 -3.01 -0.39
CA GLY A 349 8.35 -3.43 -0.68
C GLY A 349 9.19 -2.33 -1.35
N LEU A 350 8.59 -1.59 -2.30
CA LEU A 350 9.24 -0.45 -2.97
C LEU A 350 9.51 0.70 -1.99
N ALA A 351 8.56 1.00 -1.10
CA ALA A 351 8.72 2.04 -0.09
C ALA A 351 9.85 1.72 0.90
N LEU A 352 10.12 0.43 1.15
CA LEU A 352 11.22 0.00 2.02
C LEU A 352 12.59 -0.04 1.33
N PHE A 353 12.68 0.04 0.00
CA PHE A 353 13.95 -0.10 -0.71
C PHE A 353 15.00 0.92 -0.25
N VAL A 354 14.72 2.22 -0.37
CA VAL A 354 15.65 3.29 0.05
C VAL A 354 15.92 3.24 1.56
N PRO A 355 14.91 3.13 2.45
CA PRO A 355 15.12 2.95 3.89
C PRO A 355 16.08 1.81 4.25
N LEU A 356 15.89 0.63 3.66
CA LEU A 356 16.76 -0.51 3.92
C LEU A 356 18.20 -0.28 3.43
N CYS A 357 18.36 0.36 2.27
CA CYS A 357 19.69 0.74 1.77
C CYS A 357 20.39 1.74 2.72
N LEU A 358 19.67 2.71 3.28
CA LEU A 358 20.20 3.66 4.26
C LEU A 358 20.62 2.94 5.57
N LEU A 359 19.81 1.99 6.04
CA LEU A 359 20.14 1.18 7.21
C LEU A 359 21.35 0.26 6.95
N LEU A 360 21.45 -0.34 5.76
CA LEU A 360 22.62 -1.12 5.34
C LEU A 360 23.87 -0.26 5.30
N LEU A 361 23.79 0.93 4.76
CA LEU A 361 24.90 1.88 4.67
C LEU A 361 25.38 2.27 6.06
N GLU A 362 24.48 2.55 7.00
CA GLU A 362 24.83 2.85 8.39
C GLU A 362 25.49 1.64 9.09
N GLY A 363 24.94 0.45 8.91
CA GLY A 363 25.48 -0.78 9.50
C GLY A 363 26.88 -1.16 9.01
N THR A 364 27.36 -0.57 7.91
CA THR A 364 28.71 -0.79 7.36
C THR A 364 29.72 0.30 7.72
N ARG A 365 29.31 1.31 8.47
CA ARG A 365 30.08 2.45 9.00
C ARG A 365 31.04 3.10 8.00
N PRO A 366 30.64 4.13 7.26
CA PRO A 366 31.60 5.11 6.74
C PRO A 366 32.24 5.85 7.93
N GLU A 367 33.53 6.15 7.83
CA GLU A 367 34.28 6.85 8.89
C GLU A 367 33.54 8.13 9.32
N GLN A 368 33.44 8.32 10.65
CA GLN A 368 32.81 9.53 11.20
C GLN A 368 33.60 10.75 10.71
N GLY A 369 32.88 11.73 10.12
CA GLY A 369 33.46 12.99 9.69
C GLY A 369 33.82 13.08 8.19
N SER A 370 33.62 12.05 7.39
CA SER A 370 33.89 12.11 5.95
C SER A 370 32.88 13.02 5.23
N LYS A 371 33.34 13.78 4.20
CA LYS A 371 32.43 14.55 3.32
C LYS A 371 31.33 13.68 2.70
N ALA A 372 31.63 12.42 2.44
CA ALA A 372 30.68 11.43 1.93
C ALA A 372 29.51 11.19 2.91
N ARG A 373 29.76 11.19 4.24
CA ARG A 373 28.71 11.04 5.25
C ARG A 373 27.72 12.22 5.21
N TRP A 374 28.21 13.43 5.09
CA TRP A 374 27.36 14.62 4.95
C TRP A 374 26.51 14.57 3.68
N LEU A 375 27.08 14.15 2.55
CA LEU A 375 26.31 13.98 1.31
C LEU A 375 25.18 12.96 1.50
N VAL A 376 25.47 11.81 2.13
CA VAL A 376 24.45 10.78 2.43
C VAL A 376 23.33 11.35 3.31
N LEU A 377 23.67 12.09 4.38
CA LEU A 377 22.70 12.70 5.28
C LEU A 377 21.82 13.74 4.56
N VAL A 378 22.42 14.58 3.72
CA VAL A 378 21.68 15.56 2.91
C VAL A 378 20.73 14.86 1.94
N LEU A 379 21.20 13.84 1.22
CA LEU A 379 20.34 13.09 0.30
C LEU A 379 19.22 12.34 1.04
N ALA A 380 19.51 11.74 2.19
CA ALA A 380 18.50 11.09 3.02
C ALA A 380 17.44 12.09 3.54
N PHE A 381 17.87 13.27 3.99
CA PHE A 381 16.96 14.37 4.35
C PHE A 381 16.09 14.79 3.17
N LEU A 382 16.68 14.97 1.99
CA LEU A 382 15.92 15.37 0.79
C LEU A 382 14.90 14.30 0.35
N VAL A 383 15.20 13.01 0.55
CA VAL A 383 14.20 11.94 0.33
C VAL A 383 13.03 12.08 1.28
N VAL A 384 13.31 12.29 2.58
CA VAL A 384 12.25 12.50 3.59
C VAL A 384 11.44 13.74 3.26
N TYR A 385 12.11 14.87 2.98
CA TYR A 385 11.46 16.10 2.58
C TYR A 385 10.55 15.91 1.37
N GLY A 386 11.05 15.26 0.34
CA GLY A 386 10.28 14.99 -0.86
C GLY A 386 9.08 14.09 -0.62
N ASN A 387 9.21 13.05 0.22
CA ASN A 387 8.08 12.20 0.60
C ASN A 387 7.02 12.99 1.38
N VAL A 388 7.43 13.80 2.36
CA VAL A 388 6.51 14.66 3.14
C VAL A 388 5.79 15.64 2.23
N TYR A 389 6.53 16.25 1.29
CA TYR A 389 5.96 17.15 0.31
C TYR A 389 4.90 16.46 -0.55
N MET A 390 5.21 15.26 -1.08
CA MET A 390 4.25 14.47 -1.86
C MET A 390 2.99 14.12 -1.06
N MET A 391 3.16 13.75 0.21
CA MET A 391 2.01 13.49 1.09
C MET A 391 1.17 14.74 1.33
N ALA A 392 1.79 15.91 1.45
CA ALA A 392 1.06 17.16 1.57
C ALA A 392 0.25 17.48 0.29
N VAL A 393 0.85 17.30 -0.90
CA VAL A 393 0.17 17.45 -2.19
C VAL A 393 -1.02 16.48 -2.32
N ASP A 394 -0.81 15.21 -1.99
CA ASP A 394 -1.85 14.19 -2.09
C ASP A 394 -3.03 14.48 -1.15
N GLN A 395 -2.74 14.86 0.09
CA GLN A 395 -3.77 15.16 1.08
C GLN A 395 -4.55 16.42 0.70
N GLU A 396 -3.86 17.45 0.20
CA GLU A 396 -4.53 18.68 -0.26
C GLU A 396 -5.36 18.43 -1.52
N ALA A 397 -4.88 17.63 -2.48
CA ALA A 397 -5.66 17.24 -3.65
C ALA A 397 -6.93 16.46 -3.27
N MET A 398 -6.82 15.53 -2.29
CA MET A 398 -8.00 14.83 -1.76
C MET A 398 -8.99 15.80 -1.11
N ARG A 399 -8.50 16.78 -0.34
CA ARG A 399 -9.35 17.80 0.30
C ARG A 399 -10.07 18.64 -0.74
N GLN A 400 -9.34 19.18 -1.74
CA GLN A 400 -9.90 20.00 -2.81
C GLN A 400 -10.95 19.23 -3.63
N GLY A 401 -10.64 17.96 -3.97
CA GLY A 401 -11.56 17.10 -4.69
C GLY A 401 -12.82 16.78 -3.88
N ARG A 402 -12.70 16.50 -2.59
CA ARG A 402 -13.84 16.28 -1.68
C ARG A 402 -14.72 17.53 -1.56
N ASP A 403 -14.11 18.71 -1.40
CA ASP A 403 -14.85 19.95 -1.27
C ASP A 403 -15.62 20.27 -2.57
N SER A 404 -15.01 20.01 -3.73
CA SER A 404 -15.68 20.16 -5.03
C SER A 404 -16.83 19.15 -5.21
N LEU A 405 -16.62 17.91 -4.77
CA LEU A 405 -17.64 16.87 -4.82
C LEU A 405 -18.83 17.21 -3.92
N ARG A 406 -18.58 17.74 -2.72
CA ARG A 406 -19.61 18.22 -1.82
C ARG A 406 -20.48 19.30 -2.47
N VAL A 407 -19.83 20.34 -3.05
CA VAL A 407 -20.57 21.43 -3.71
C VAL A 407 -21.41 20.91 -4.89
N MET A 408 -20.87 19.97 -5.70
CA MET A 408 -21.62 19.37 -6.79
C MET A 408 -22.82 18.57 -6.27
N SER A 409 -22.60 17.75 -5.23
CA SER A 409 -23.66 16.93 -4.64
C SER A 409 -24.76 17.75 -3.99
N ASP A 410 -24.40 18.82 -3.27
CA ASP A 410 -25.37 19.73 -2.63
C ASP A 410 -26.26 20.42 -3.71
N ARG A 411 -25.68 20.78 -4.86
CA ARG A 411 -26.47 21.34 -5.99
C ARG A 411 -27.41 20.30 -6.60
N ILE A 412 -26.92 19.08 -6.84
CA ILE A 412 -27.75 17.98 -7.35
C ILE A 412 -28.92 17.72 -6.39
N VAL A 413 -28.68 17.72 -5.08
CA VAL A 413 -29.73 17.56 -4.06
C VAL A 413 -30.76 18.68 -4.13
N ASN A 414 -30.31 19.93 -4.28
CA ASN A 414 -31.24 21.07 -4.42
C ASN A 414 -32.10 20.94 -5.68
N ASP A 415 -31.50 20.61 -6.82
CA ASP A 415 -32.22 20.44 -8.07
C ASP A 415 -33.21 19.26 -7.99
N LEU A 416 -32.84 18.15 -7.34
CA LEU A 416 -33.75 17.03 -7.07
C LEU A 416 -34.91 17.44 -6.13
N THR A 417 -34.65 18.32 -5.18
CA THR A 417 -35.70 18.87 -4.30
C THR A 417 -36.67 19.74 -5.04
N GLU A 418 -36.19 20.61 -5.96
CA GLU A 418 -37.01 21.45 -6.81
C GLU A 418 -37.89 20.62 -7.77
N GLU A 419 -37.40 19.46 -8.21
CA GLU A 419 -38.17 18.49 -9.01
C GLU A 419 -39.19 17.67 -8.18
N GLY A 420 -39.28 17.90 -6.85
CA GLY A 420 -40.24 17.22 -5.97
C GLY A 420 -39.84 15.76 -5.62
N CYS A 421 -38.56 15.41 -5.74
CA CYS A 421 -38.10 14.03 -5.53
C CYS A 421 -38.13 13.58 -4.06
N PHE A 422 -38.26 14.51 -3.11
CA PHE A 422 -38.22 14.25 -1.66
C PHE A 422 -39.52 14.64 -0.94
N ASP A 423 -40.61 14.78 -1.65
CA ASP A 423 -41.91 15.06 -1.05
C ASP A 423 -42.36 13.88 -0.19
N GLU A 424 -43.08 14.13 0.90
CA GLU A 424 -43.55 13.09 1.85
C GLU A 424 -44.38 11.98 1.17
N GLU A 425 -45.00 12.27 0.04
CA GLU A 425 -45.81 11.34 -0.73
C GLU A 425 -45.01 10.55 -1.80
N ASN A 426 -43.76 10.96 -2.11
CA ASN A 426 -42.97 10.43 -3.22
C ASN A 426 -41.60 9.96 -2.75
N HIS A 427 -41.44 8.65 -2.55
CA HIS A 427 -40.13 8.03 -2.29
C HIS A 427 -39.52 7.50 -3.59
N TRP A 428 -38.92 8.40 -4.39
CA TRP A 428 -38.29 8.00 -5.62
C TRP A 428 -36.87 7.53 -5.39
N SER A 429 -36.47 6.51 -6.14
CA SER A 429 -35.07 6.07 -6.19
C SER A 429 -34.30 6.94 -7.16
N VAL A 430 -33.05 7.24 -6.86
CA VAL A 430 -32.18 8.09 -7.68
C VAL A 430 -31.13 7.24 -8.38
N MET A 431 -30.99 7.41 -9.68
CA MET A 431 -29.88 6.88 -10.49
C MET A 431 -28.93 8.01 -10.84
N ILE A 432 -27.65 7.90 -10.45
CA ILE A 432 -26.63 8.89 -10.87
C ILE A 432 -25.70 8.24 -11.88
N ALA A 433 -25.70 8.75 -13.10
CA ALA A 433 -24.93 8.25 -14.23
C ALA A 433 -23.68 9.08 -14.47
N GLY A 434 -22.53 8.41 -14.45
CA GLY A 434 -21.24 9.01 -14.70
C GLY A 434 -20.46 9.42 -13.44
N ARG A 435 -19.23 9.82 -13.63
CA ARG A 435 -18.28 10.18 -12.56
C ARG A 435 -17.99 11.68 -12.54
N PRO A 436 -17.75 12.26 -11.35
CA PRO A 436 -17.57 13.70 -11.22
C PRO A 436 -16.31 14.19 -11.95
N SER A 437 -15.19 13.44 -11.89
CA SER A 437 -13.91 13.84 -12.48
C SER A 437 -13.95 14.02 -14.01
N SER A 438 -14.94 13.43 -14.70
CA SER A 438 -15.15 13.57 -16.13
C SER A 438 -16.13 14.69 -16.52
N ASN A 439 -16.79 15.29 -15.53
CA ASN A 439 -17.63 16.44 -15.78
C ASN A 439 -16.78 17.71 -15.98
N PRO A 440 -16.99 18.50 -17.05
CA PRO A 440 -16.21 19.70 -17.34
C PRO A 440 -16.36 20.81 -16.28
N THR A 441 -17.44 20.83 -15.52
CA THR A 441 -17.69 21.81 -14.47
C THR A 441 -17.12 21.37 -13.11
N PHE A 442 -16.67 20.13 -12.97
CA PHE A 442 -16.06 19.65 -11.73
C PHE A 442 -14.70 20.31 -11.52
N LYS A 443 -14.58 21.08 -10.44
CA LYS A 443 -13.32 21.75 -10.10
C LYS A 443 -12.34 20.76 -9.51
N LYS A 444 -11.38 20.29 -10.32
CA LYS A 444 -10.35 19.34 -9.91
C LYS A 444 -9.30 19.95 -8.99
N GLY A 445 -9.34 21.11 -8.50
CA GLY A 445 -8.29 21.73 -7.71
C GLY A 445 -6.96 21.91 -8.49
N ASP A 446 -6.10 22.79 -8.02
CA ASP A 446 -4.82 23.12 -8.67
C ASP A 446 -3.74 22.03 -8.47
N LEU A 447 -3.83 21.27 -7.38
CA LEU A 447 -2.89 20.18 -7.10
C LEU A 447 -3.30 18.81 -7.69
N TYR A 448 -4.51 18.69 -8.23
CA TYR A 448 -4.99 17.45 -8.84
C TYR A 448 -4.01 16.85 -9.88
N PRO A 449 -3.44 17.62 -10.83
CA PRO A 449 -2.48 17.08 -11.79
C PRO A 449 -1.18 16.58 -11.14
N SER A 450 -0.84 17.12 -9.97
CA SER A 450 0.38 16.79 -9.24
C SER A 450 0.20 15.67 -8.21
N ALA A 451 -1.02 15.24 -7.96
CA ALA A 451 -1.34 14.18 -7.00
C ALA A 451 -1.10 12.79 -7.59
N ASN A 452 -0.78 11.82 -6.74
CA ASN A 452 -0.84 10.42 -7.14
C ASN A 452 -2.28 10.02 -7.50
N LYS A 453 -2.41 9.04 -8.39
CA LYS A 453 -3.75 8.61 -8.87
C LYS A 453 -4.71 8.27 -7.71
N TYR A 454 -4.23 7.63 -6.63
CA TYR A 454 -5.07 7.30 -5.47
C TYR A 454 -5.60 8.54 -4.73
N ALA A 455 -4.94 9.68 -4.84
CA ALA A 455 -5.34 10.93 -4.19
C ALA A 455 -6.23 11.83 -5.08
N GLN A 456 -6.48 11.42 -6.32
CA GLN A 456 -7.31 12.15 -7.27
C GLN A 456 -8.79 11.78 -7.11
N MET A 457 -9.54 12.56 -6.35
CA MET A 457 -10.96 12.32 -6.09
C MET A 457 -11.77 12.17 -7.38
N GLY A 458 -12.59 11.12 -7.46
CA GLY A 458 -13.47 10.84 -8.60
C GLY A 458 -12.81 10.18 -9.80
N CYS A 459 -11.47 9.96 -9.83
CA CYS A 459 -10.81 9.35 -10.97
C CYS A 459 -10.80 7.81 -10.97
N PHE A 460 -10.92 7.17 -9.80
CA PHE A 460 -10.97 5.72 -9.67
C PHE A 460 -12.39 5.12 -9.71
N TRP A 461 -13.37 5.89 -10.10
CA TRP A 461 -14.74 5.41 -10.34
C TRP A 461 -14.82 4.83 -11.75
N LEU A 462 -14.01 3.82 -12.00
CA LEU A 462 -13.69 3.35 -13.36
C LEU A 462 -14.83 2.59 -14.02
N SER A 463 -15.58 1.79 -13.25
CA SER A 463 -16.74 1.09 -13.77
C SER A 463 -18.04 1.80 -13.36
N PRO A 464 -19.15 1.57 -14.08
CA PRO A 464 -20.46 2.08 -13.68
C PRO A 464 -20.88 1.64 -12.28
N GLU A 465 -20.54 0.42 -11.87
CA GLU A 465 -20.80 -0.07 -10.52
C GLU A 465 -19.97 0.68 -9.48
N CYS A 466 -18.67 0.89 -9.73
CA CYS A 466 -17.82 1.71 -8.86
C CYS A 466 -18.35 3.13 -8.73
N ALA A 467 -18.85 3.73 -9.81
CA ALA A 467 -19.46 5.06 -9.80
C ALA A 467 -20.74 5.06 -8.94
N ARG A 468 -21.64 4.10 -9.14
CA ARG A 468 -22.87 3.95 -8.38
C ARG A 468 -22.62 3.83 -6.87
N LEU A 469 -21.71 2.94 -6.48
CA LEU A 469 -21.34 2.72 -5.08
C LEU A 469 -20.63 3.93 -4.47
N SER A 470 -19.81 4.63 -5.25
CA SER A 470 -19.14 5.86 -4.81
C SER A 470 -20.16 6.98 -4.56
N TRP A 471 -21.14 7.16 -5.44
CA TRP A 471 -22.23 8.11 -5.23
C TRP A 471 -23.05 7.79 -3.97
N ARG A 472 -23.35 6.51 -3.73
CA ARG A 472 -23.97 6.09 -2.47
C ARG A 472 -23.16 6.58 -1.27
N GLY A 473 -21.85 6.32 -1.27
CA GLY A 473 -20.97 6.77 -0.18
C GLY A 473 -20.88 8.30 -0.05
N VAL A 474 -21.02 9.04 -1.15
CA VAL A 474 -21.09 10.52 -1.14
C VAL A 474 -22.34 10.98 -0.38
N PHE A 475 -23.51 10.46 -0.75
CA PHE A 475 -24.75 10.85 -0.08
C PHE A 475 -24.81 10.41 1.37
N GLU A 476 -24.28 9.25 1.71
CA GLU A 476 -24.23 8.78 3.09
C GLU A 476 -23.22 9.56 3.99
N LYS A 477 -22.13 10.10 3.43
CA LYS A 477 -21.01 10.63 4.25
C LYS A 477 -20.68 12.09 4.02
N ILE A 478 -21.01 12.64 2.87
CA ILE A 478 -20.61 14.00 2.49
C ILE A 478 -21.80 14.94 2.54
N THR A 479 -22.97 14.49 2.14
CA THR A 479 -24.22 15.29 2.21
C THR A 479 -25.04 14.93 3.45
N PRO A 480 -25.81 15.88 4.00
CA PRO A 480 -26.67 15.63 5.15
C PRO A 480 -28.04 15.01 4.76
N VAL A 481 -28.26 14.70 3.49
CA VAL A 481 -29.53 14.20 2.96
C VAL A 481 -29.43 12.71 2.66
N GLU A 482 -30.40 11.95 3.12
CA GLU A 482 -30.53 10.54 2.80
C GLU A 482 -31.18 10.39 1.42
N ILE A 483 -30.46 9.77 0.50
CA ILE A 483 -30.92 9.48 -0.87
C ILE A 483 -30.93 7.98 -1.08
N THR A 484 -32.07 7.44 -1.48
CA THR A 484 -32.19 6.05 -1.90
C THR A 484 -31.73 5.91 -3.35
N LEU A 485 -30.63 5.19 -3.58
CA LEU A 485 -30.22 4.87 -4.95
C LEU A 485 -31.02 3.69 -5.49
N CYS A 486 -31.28 3.71 -6.81
CA CYS A 486 -31.94 2.61 -7.50
C CYS A 486 -31.14 1.30 -7.37
N GLU A 487 -31.85 0.18 -7.49
CA GLU A 487 -31.25 -1.14 -7.46
C GLU A 487 -30.29 -1.37 -8.64
N ASP A 488 -29.33 -2.27 -8.48
CA ASP A 488 -28.32 -2.53 -9.50
C ASP A 488 -28.92 -3.01 -10.83
N GLY A 489 -29.93 -3.86 -10.76
CA GLY A 489 -30.61 -4.36 -11.95
C GLY A 489 -31.27 -3.25 -12.79
N ASP A 490 -31.85 -2.25 -12.15
CA ASP A 490 -32.46 -1.11 -12.82
C ASP A 490 -31.40 -0.13 -13.31
N TYR A 491 -30.35 0.10 -12.53
CA TYR A 491 -29.20 0.88 -12.96
C TYR A 491 -28.59 0.34 -14.27
N GLN A 492 -28.34 -0.97 -14.34
CA GLN A 492 -27.74 -1.59 -15.53
C GLN A 492 -28.64 -1.53 -16.77
N LYS A 493 -29.95 -1.64 -16.58
CA LYS A 493 -30.93 -1.50 -17.68
C LYS A 493 -31.03 -0.06 -18.17
N LEU A 494 -31.23 0.87 -17.23
CA LEU A 494 -31.49 2.28 -17.58
C LEU A 494 -30.27 2.94 -18.22
N ARG A 495 -29.06 2.67 -17.75
CA ARG A 495 -27.84 3.27 -18.30
C ARG A 495 -27.62 2.97 -19.80
N GLN A 496 -28.20 1.89 -20.31
CA GLN A 496 -28.06 1.46 -21.71
C GLN A 496 -29.18 2.01 -22.61
N THR A 497 -30.14 2.77 -22.07
CA THR A 497 -31.26 3.30 -22.84
C THR A 497 -30.89 4.53 -23.68
N GLU A 498 -31.55 4.70 -24.82
CA GLU A 498 -31.45 5.92 -25.66
C GLU A 498 -31.78 7.18 -24.86
N LEU A 499 -32.74 7.07 -23.91
CA LEU A 499 -33.10 8.18 -23.04
C LEU A 499 -31.88 8.75 -22.32
N VAL A 500 -31.06 7.88 -21.65
CA VAL A 500 -29.85 8.32 -20.92
C VAL A 500 -28.79 8.79 -21.91
N ALA A 501 -28.69 8.18 -23.08
CA ALA A 501 -27.73 8.61 -24.10
C ALA A 501 -28.02 10.05 -24.57
N GLU A 502 -29.29 10.40 -24.80
CA GLU A 502 -29.73 11.72 -25.28
C GLU A 502 -29.82 12.79 -24.19
N MET A 503 -29.85 12.41 -22.90
CA MET A 503 -29.90 13.38 -21.82
C MET A 503 -28.67 14.31 -21.84
N PRO A 504 -28.88 15.63 -21.63
CA PRO A 504 -27.80 16.57 -21.36
C PRO A 504 -27.00 16.14 -20.11
N VAL A 505 -25.81 16.66 -20.00
CA VAL A 505 -24.92 16.43 -18.83
C VAL A 505 -25.06 17.62 -17.88
N TYR A 506 -25.06 17.35 -16.57
CA TYR A 506 -25.00 18.38 -15.52
C TYR A 506 -23.98 19.48 -15.88
N PRO A 507 -24.32 20.78 -15.71
CA PRO A 507 -25.52 21.37 -15.16
C PRO A 507 -26.51 21.88 -16.25
N GLN A 508 -26.55 21.26 -17.42
CA GLN A 508 -27.44 21.69 -18.52
C GLN A 508 -28.88 21.28 -18.23
N ASP A 509 -29.85 22.13 -18.59
CA ASP A 509 -31.28 21.83 -18.42
C ASP A 509 -31.62 20.47 -19.01
N GLY A 510 -32.41 19.66 -18.28
CA GLY A 510 -32.78 18.30 -18.67
C GLY A 510 -31.79 17.21 -18.31
N TYR A 511 -30.73 17.52 -17.51
CA TYR A 511 -29.83 16.50 -16.98
C TYR A 511 -30.48 15.64 -15.90
N ILE A 512 -31.64 16.03 -15.37
CA ILE A 512 -32.52 15.26 -14.51
C ILE A 512 -33.74 14.83 -15.33
N ARG A 513 -34.06 13.54 -15.30
CA ARG A 513 -35.27 12.99 -15.91
C ARG A 513 -35.88 11.88 -15.10
N ARG A 514 -37.20 11.80 -15.05
CA ARG A 514 -37.94 10.75 -14.35
C ARG A 514 -38.37 9.64 -15.32
N VAL A 515 -38.20 8.40 -14.85
CA VAL A 515 -38.64 7.16 -15.53
C VAL A 515 -39.34 6.28 -14.51
N GLY A 516 -40.66 6.26 -14.49
CA GLY A 516 -41.42 5.55 -13.44
C GLY A 516 -41.12 6.13 -12.06
N ASP A 517 -40.65 5.29 -11.16
CA ASP A 517 -40.26 5.64 -9.79
C ASP A 517 -38.76 5.94 -9.63
N ILE A 518 -38.03 6.06 -10.74
CA ILE A 518 -36.60 6.34 -10.75
C ILE A 518 -36.35 7.72 -11.37
N VAL A 519 -35.59 8.55 -10.66
CA VAL A 519 -35.07 9.81 -11.16
C VAL A 519 -33.61 9.63 -11.58
N ILE A 520 -33.35 9.94 -12.84
CA ILE A 520 -32.02 9.81 -13.46
C ILE A 520 -31.34 11.16 -13.46
N VAL A 521 -30.11 11.21 -12.93
CA VAL A 521 -29.21 12.37 -12.95
C VAL A 521 -27.99 12.01 -13.79
N LYS A 522 -27.78 12.67 -14.92
CA LYS A 522 -26.61 12.45 -15.78
C LYS A 522 -25.52 13.44 -15.44
N VAL A 523 -24.48 12.95 -14.72
CA VAL A 523 -23.37 13.78 -14.27
C VAL A 523 -22.30 13.94 -15.36
N SER A 524 -22.01 12.91 -16.13
CA SER A 524 -20.99 12.96 -17.18
C SER A 524 -21.31 12.02 -18.35
N ALA A 525 -20.62 12.22 -19.48
CA ALA A 525 -20.82 11.43 -20.69
C ALA A 525 -20.18 10.02 -20.61
N ASP A 526 -19.32 9.78 -19.64
CA ASP A 526 -18.56 8.52 -19.48
C ASP A 526 -19.26 7.47 -18.60
N TYR A 527 -20.58 7.54 -18.52
CA TYR A 527 -21.39 6.64 -17.68
C TYR A 527 -21.43 5.16 -18.17
N LEU A 528 -20.94 4.88 -19.37
CA LEU A 528 -20.84 3.53 -19.95
C LEU A 528 -19.43 2.92 -19.91
N LEU A 529 -18.41 3.66 -19.45
CA LEU A 529 -17.03 3.17 -19.47
C LEU A 529 -16.88 1.94 -18.58
N ASP A 530 -16.44 0.86 -19.18
CA ASP A 530 -15.97 -0.35 -18.49
C ASP A 530 -14.48 -0.24 -18.13
N GLU A 531 -14.02 -1.03 -17.17
CA GLU A 531 -12.64 -0.95 -16.63
C GLU A 531 -11.53 -1.06 -17.69
N GLU A 532 -11.79 -1.72 -18.82
CA GLU A 532 -10.81 -1.96 -19.88
C GLU A 532 -10.45 -0.70 -20.70
N THR A 533 -11.26 0.34 -20.68
CA THR A 533 -11.06 1.55 -21.50
C THR A 533 -10.50 2.75 -20.74
N ALA A 534 -10.20 2.60 -19.47
CA ALA A 534 -9.81 3.69 -18.56
C ALA A 534 -8.29 3.81 -18.31
N GLU A 535 -7.41 3.26 -19.20
CA GLU A 535 -5.94 3.42 -19.11
C GLU A 535 -5.42 4.80 -19.56
#